data_c8024277d72b044352c515fa7fc5b772
#
_entry.id   c8024277d72b044352c515fa7fc5b772
#
_cell.length_a   1.000
_cell.length_b   1.000
_cell.length_c   1.000
_cell.angle_alpha   90.00
_cell.angle_beta   90.00
_cell.angle_gamma   90.00
#
_symmetry.space_group_name_H-M   'P 1'
#
loop_
_entity.id
_entity.type
_entity.pdbx_description
1 polymer ?
#
loop_
_entity_poly.entity_id
_entity_poly.type
_entity_poly.pdbx_seq_one_letter_code
_entity_poly.pdbx_strand_id
1 'polypeptide(L)'
;MRVMVFFKGSEISEMTPTPEMLDAFKAMDVFTEELVKAGVFVAAAGLKPSAESKRVVFEGNKRTVIDGPFAEAREMVAGFSIWEVKDMDEALAWVARCPNTMPDRPGEIEIRPFYEAADLADFVTPEELATPRTGERGKLGVA
;
A
#
# COMPACT_ATOMS: atom_id res chain seq x y z
N MET A 1 -2.57 4.15 15.42
CA MET A 1 -2.29 4.87 14.14
C MET A 1 -2.30 3.87 13.01
N ARG A 2 -3.05 4.15 11.96
CA ARG A 2 -3.03 3.34 10.74
C ARG A 2 -2.07 3.93 9.75
N VAL A 3 -1.35 3.08 9.07
CA VAL A 3 -0.42 3.48 8.01
C VAL A 3 -0.63 2.65 6.75
N MET A 4 -0.44 3.26 5.61
CA MET A 4 -0.26 2.54 4.35
C MET A 4 1.22 2.40 4.06
N VAL A 5 1.62 1.19 3.76
CA VAL A 5 3.00 0.82 3.41
C VAL A 5 2.99 0.50 1.92
N PHE A 6 3.62 1.34 1.13
CA PHE A 6 3.77 1.14 -0.30
C PHE A 6 5.08 0.45 -0.61
N PHE A 7 5.00 -0.60 -1.39
CA PHE A 7 6.18 -1.26 -1.97
C PHE A 7 6.39 -0.68 -3.37
N LYS A 8 7.44 0.11 -3.54
CA LYS A 8 7.76 0.84 -4.77
C LYS A 8 9.00 0.26 -5.41
N GLY A 9 9.04 0.26 -6.72
CA GLY A 9 10.20 -0.25 -7.46
C GLY A 9 9.90 -0.50 -8.92
N SER A 10 10.92 -1.00 -9.61
CA SER A 10 10.80 -1.34 -11.03
C SER A 10 9.80 -2.45 -11.26
N GLU A 11 8.94 -2.27 -12.23
CA GLU A 11 7.99 -3.30 -12.64
C GLU A 11 8.67 -4.53 -13.23
N ILE A 12 8.08 -5.68 -13.00
CA ILE A 12 8.45 -6.91 -13.68
C ILE A 12 7.42 -7.10 -14.80
N SER A 13 7.86 -6.90 -16.04
CA SER A 13 7.00 -7.06 -17.21
C SER A 13 6.67 -8.54 -17.49
N GLU A 14 7.58 -9.44 -17.12
CA GLU A 14 7.38 -10.88 -17.23
C GLU A 14 7.89 -11.56 -15.97
N MET A 15 6.98 -12.23 -15.25
CA MET A 15 7.33 -13.02 -14.07
C MET A 15 7.50 -14.49 -14.47
N THR A 16 8.76 -14.89 -14.72
CA THR A 16 9.10 -16.31 -14.69
C THR A 16 9.55 -16.63 -13.26
N PRO A 17 8.86 -17.52 -12.54
CA PRO A 17 9.26 -17.89 -11.19
C PRO A 17 10.67 -18.46 -11.17
N THR A 18 11.53 -17.88 -10.33
CA THR A 18 12.85 -18.45 -10.01
C THR A 18 12.83 -19.02 -8.59
N PRO A 19 13.74 -19.96 -8.24
CA PRO A 19 13.83 -20.47 -6.88
C PRO A 19 14.01 -19.34 -5.85
N GLU A 20 14.83 -18.32 -6.15
CA GLU A 20 15.09 -17.18 -5.30
C GLU A 20 13.83 -16.34 -5.07
N MET A 21 13.01 -16.14 -6.11
CA MET A 21 11.72 -15.46 -6.00
C MET A 21 10.75 -16.23 -5.12
N LEU A 22 10.68 -17.55 -5.30
CA LEU A 22 9.81 -18.40 -4.48
C LEU A 22 10.21 -18.37 -3.01
N ASP A 23 11.49 -18.38 -2.71
CA ASP A 23 11.99 -18.26 -1.34
C ASP A 23 11.70 -16.87 -0.74
N ALA A 24 11.83 -15.82 -1.53
CA ALA A 24 11.48 -14.47 -1.12
C ALA A 24 9.97 -14.31 -0.82
N PHE A 25 9.12 -14.92 -1.63
CA PHE A 25 7.67 -14.94 -1.36
C PHE A 25 7.32 -15.71 -0.09
N LYS A 26 7.98 -16.85 0.16
CA LYS A 26 7.80 -17.58 1.42
C LYS A 26 8.25 -16.78 2.63
N ALA A 27 9.38 -16.05 2.52
CA ALA A 27 9.84 -15.18 3.57
C ALA A 27 8.83 -14.04 3.84
N MET A 28 8.22 -13.49 2.80
CA MET A 28 7.17 -12.48 2.93
C MET A 28 5.90 -13.04 3.59
N ASP A 29 5.52 -14.27 3.27
CA ASP A 29 4.40 -14.96 3.93
C ASP A 29 4.66 -15.11 5.43
N VAL A 30 5.84 -15.57 5.83
CA VAL A 30 6.22 -15.68 7.24
C VAL A 30 6.18 -14.31 7.94
N PHE A 31 6.71 -13.29 7.30
CA PHE A 31 6.66 -11.92 7.82
C PHE A 31 5.22 -11.42 7.98
N THR A 32 4.37 -11.69 7.01
CA THR A 32 2.95 -11.32 7.07
C THR A 32 2.23 -12.04 8.22
N GLU A 33 2.53 -13.32 8.45
CA GLU A 33 1.99 -14.04 9.60
C GLU A 33 2.44 -13.44 10.94
N GLU A 34 3.68 -12.95 11.03
CA GLU A 34 4.15 -12.25 12.23
C GLU A 34 3.37 -10.95 12.48
N LEU A 35 3.12 -10.17 11.43
CA LEU A 35 2.27 -8.97 11.51
C LEU A 35 0.84 -9.30 11.97
N VAL A 36 0.27 -10.38 11.44
CA VAL A 36 -1.07 -10.86 11.85
C VAL A 36 -1.07 -11.26 13.33
N LYS A 37 -0.09 -12.05 13.77
CA LYS A 37 0.03 -12.49 15.17
C LYS A 37 0.23 -11.33 16.14
N ALA A 38 0.91 -10.27 15.68
CA ALA A 38 1.11 -9.06 16.47
C ALA A 38 -0.10 -8.12 16.48
N GLY A 39 -1.15 -8.42 15.70
CA GLY A 39 -2.33 -7.56 15.57
C GLY A 39 -2.07 -6.28 14.74
N VAL A 40 -0.99 -6.26 13.99
CA VAL A 40 -0.55 -5.11 13.17
C VAL A 40 -1.17 -5.15 11.76
N PHE A 41 -1.34 -6.32 11.20
CA PHE A 41 -1.84 -6.49 9.83
C PHE A 41 -3.31 -6.19 9.69
N VAL A 42 -3.68 -5.33 8.73
CA VAL A 42 -5.06 -5.02 8.36
C VAL A 42 -5.40 -5.59 6.99
N ALA A 43 -4.62 -5.26 5.97
CA ALA A 43 -4.82 -5.72 4.59
C ALA A 43 -3.53 -5.60 3.78
N ALA A 44 -3.42 -6.36 2.70
CA ALA A 44 -2.37 -6.21 1.72
C ALA A 44 -2.82 -6.70 0.34
N ALA A 45 -2.21 -6.15 -0.71
CA ALA A 45 -2.37 -6.65 -2.06
C ALA A 45 -1.17 -6.31 -2.93
N GLY A 46 -0.81 -7.22 -3.84
CA GLY A 46 0.06 -6.94 -4.96
C GLY A 46 -0.70 -6.26 -6.10
N LEU A 47 -0.03 -5.46 -6.88
CA LEU A 47 -0.58 -4.79 -8.04
C LEU A 47 0.04 -5.36 -9.31
N LYS A 48 -0.78 -5.47 -10.35
CA LYS A 48 -0.32 -5.86 -11.68
C LYS A 48 0.55 -4.77 -12.31
N PRO A 49 1.39 -5.12 -13.31
CA PRO A 49 2.19 -4.15 -14.04
C PRO A 49 1.37 -3.03 -14.67
N SER A 50 1.97 -1.86 -14.83
CA SER A 50 1.30 -0.67 -15.39
C SER A 50 0.82 -0.86 -16.82
N ALA A 51 1.34 -1.83 -17.56
CA ALA A 51 0.84 -2.20 -18.88
C ALA A 51 -0.65 -2.60 -18.88
N GLU A 52 -1.16 -3.13 -17.76
CA GLU A 52 -2.57 -3.47 -17.56
C GLU A 52 -3.37 -2.33 -16.91
N SER A 53 -2.77 -1.17 -16.72
CA SER A 53 -3.32 -0.07 -15.94
C SER A 53 -3.72 1.12 -16.83
N LYS A 54 -4.49 2.00 -16.24
CA LYS A 54 -4.92 3.26 -16.86
C LYS A 54 -4.71 4.42 -15.90
N ARG A 55 -4.36 5.59 -16.45
CA ARG A 55 -4.39 6.87 -15.74
C ARG A 55 -5.49 7.73 -16.32
N VAL A 56 -6.17 8.47 -15.47
CA VAL A 56 -7.12 9.49 -15.87
C VAL A 56 -6.62 10.84 -15.40
N VAL A 57 -6.35 11.74 -16.33
CA VAL A 57 -5.89 13.10 -16.04
C VAL A 57 -7.07 14.04 -16.07
N PHE A 58 -7.19 14.88 -15.04
CA PHE A 58 -8.24 15.88 -14.89
C PHE A 58 -7.67 17.27 -15.23
N GLU A 59 -8.29 17.94 -16.18
CA GLU A 59 -8.02 19.34 -16.52
C GLU A 59 -9.35 20.09 -16.56
N GLY A 60 -9.71 20.75 -15.47
CA GLY A 60 -11.06 21.31 -15.30
C GLY A 60 -12.12 20.20 -15.39
N ASN A 61 -13.06 20.33 -16.34
CA ASN A 61 -14.08 19.32 -16.60
C ASN A 61 -13.62 18.22 -17.60
N LYS A 62 -12.45 18.38 -18.21
CA LYS A 62 -11.90 17.42 -19.15
C LYS A 62 -11.23 16.27 -18.41
N ARG A 63 -11.41 15.07 -18.93
CA ARG A 63 -10.76 13.84 -18.45
C ARG A 63 -10.09 13.15 -19.63
N THR A 64 -8.80 12.87 -19.47
CA THR A 64 -8.01 12.18 -20.50
C THR A 64 -7.55 10.85 -19.95
N VAL A 65 -7.84 9.76 -20.63
CA VAL A 65 -7.40 8.41 -20.29
C VAL A 65 -6.06 8.15 -20.96
N ILE A 66 -5.10 7.71 -20.18
CA ILE A 66 -3.75 7.32 -20.64
C ILE A 66 -3.57 5.84 -20.34
N ASP A 67 -3.25 5.07 -21.38
CA ASP A 67 -2.93 3.65 -21.23
C ASP A 67 -1.51 3.47 -20.71
N GLY A 68 -1.31 2.46 -19.84
CA GLY A 68 0.05 2.01 -19.51
C GLY A 68 0.74 1.33 -20.70
N PRO A 69 2.03 0.99 -20.58
CA PRO A 69 2.88 1.19 -19.39
C PRO A 69 3.30 2.64 -19.18
N PHE A 70 3.61 2.98 -17.91
CA PHE A 70 4.04 4.32 -17.51
C PHE A 70 5.56 4.39 -17.33
N ALA A 71 6.14 5.58 -17.58
CA ALA A 71 7.60 5.73 -17.66
C ALA A 71 8.30 5.86 -16.28
N GLU A 72 7.58 6.20 -15.22
CA GLU A 72 8.13 6.52 -13.90
C GLU A 72 8.41 5.25 -13.06
N ALA A 73 9.32 4.42 -13.51
CA ALA A 73 9.59 3.09 -12.94
C ALA A 73 9.92 3.09 -11.43
N ARG A 74 10.56 4.15 -10.92
CA ARG A 74 10.92 4.25 -9.49
C ARG A 74 9.75 4.65 -8.61
N GLU A 75 8.73 5.30 -9.18
CA GLU A 75 7.54 5.76 -8.46
C GLU A 75 6.37 4.76 -8.56
N MET A 76 6.57 3.65 -9.27
CA MET A 76 5.55 2.65 -9.44
C MET A 76 5.32 1.87 -8.14
N VAL A 77 4.07 1.81 -7.73
CA VAL A 77 3.64 1.02 -6.59
C VAL A 77 3.38 -0.40 -7.06
N ALA A 78 4.20 -1.34 -6.62
CA ALA A 78 4.06 -2.77 -6.93
C ALA A 78 3.07 -3.50 -6.01
N GLY A 79 2.80 -2.92 -4.85
CA GLY A 79 1.87 -3.46 -3.88
C GLY A 79 1.76 -2.54 -2.67
N PHE A 80 0.82 -2.86 -1.80
CA PHE A 80 0.64 -2.13 -0.55
C PHE A 80 0.25 -3.06 0.59
N SER A 81 0.49 -2.59 1.81
CA SER A 81 -0.06 -3.17 3.02
C SER A 81 -0.62 -2.06 3.92
N ILE A 82 -1.66 -2.37 4.66
CA ILE A 82 -2.23 -1.47 5.67
C ILE A 82 -1.94 -2.08 7.03
N TRP A 83 -1.32 -1.29 7.89
CA TRP A 83 -0.98 -1.70 9.25
C TRP A 83 -1.61 -0.80 10.29
N GLU A 84 -1.95 -1.38 11.42
CA GLU A 84 -2.32 -0.66 12.62
C GLU A 84 -1.16 -0.78 13.61
N VAL A 85 -0.50 0.33 13.88
CA VAL A 85 0.69 0.43 14.72
C VAL A 85 0.49 1.49 15.80
N LYS A 86 1.29 1.44 16.83
CA LYS A 86 1.27 2.41 17.91
C LYS A 86 1.70 3.80 17.42
N ASP A 87 2.81 3.84 16.67
CA ASP A 87 3.45 5.05 16.18
C ASP A 87 4.33 4.75 14.95
N MET A 88 4.98 5.77 14.40
CA MET A 88 5.86 5.62 13.24
C MET A 88 7.13 4.80 13.58
N ASP A 89 7.62 4.87 14.81
CA ASP A 89 8.81 4.11 15.22
C ASP A 89 8.53 2.60 15.19
N GLU A 90 7.33 2.18 15.61
CA GLU A 90 6.90 0.80 15.47
C GLU A 90 6.78 0.39 13.99
N ALA A 91 6.21 1.24 13.15
CA ALA A 91 6.13 0.97 11.72
C ALA A 91 7.53 0.78 11.09
N LEU A 92 8.48 1.65 11.42
CA LEU A 92 9.87 1.55 10.98
C LEU A 92 10.56 0.28 11.50
N ALA A 93 10.30 -0.11 12.75
CA ALA A 93 10.83 -1.34 13.31
C ALA A 93 10.33 -2.59 12.57
N TRP A 94 9.07 -2.60 12.13
CA TRP A 94 8.52 -3.65 11.29
C TRP A 94 9.15 -3.65 9.90
N VAL A 95 9.27 -2.48 9.25
CA VAL A 95 9.90 -2.36 7.93
C VAL A 95 11.35 -2.83 7.95
N ALA A 96 12.10 -2.58 9.03
CA ALA A 96 13.49 -3.06 9.18
C ALA A 96 13.59 -4.59 9.11
N ARG A 97 12.52 -5.31 9.41
CA ARG A 97 12.45 -6.78 9.35
C ARG A 97 11.81 -7.30 8.07
N CYS A 98 11.25 -6.41 7.26
CA CYS A 98 10.58 -6.78 6.03
C CYS A 98 11.57 -7.41 5.03
N PRO A 99 11.27 -8.59 4.49
CA PRO A 99 12.12 -9.19 3.47
C PRO A 99 12.20 -8.32 2.22
N ASN A 100 13.40 -8.18 1.66
CA ASN A 100 13.57 -7.61 0.33
C ASN A 100 13.29 -8.71 -0.71
N THR A 101 12.14 -8.66 -1.35
CA THR A 101 11.72 -9.66 -2.32
C THR A 101 12.39 -9.53 -3.67
N MET A 102 13.14 -8.44 -3.90
CA MET A 102 13.83 -8.16 -5.16
C MET A 102 15.21 -7.54 -4.91
N PRO A 103 16.17 -8.31 -4.37
CA PRO A 103 17.48 -7.78 -3.98
C PRO A 103 18.31 -7.25 -5.16
N ASP A 104 18.04 -7.73 -6.38
CA ASP A 104 18.76 -7.35 -7.59
C ASP A 104 18.24 -6.06 -8.23
N ARG A 105 17.22 -5.43 -7.65
CA ARG A 105 16.58 -4.24 -8.19
C ARG A 105 16.44 -3.16 -7.12
N PRO A 106 16.50 -1.88 -7.50
CA PRO A 106 16.16 -0.80 -6.60
C PRO A 106 14.72 -0.96 -6.11
N GLY A 107 14.52 -0.97 -4.81
CA GLY A 107 13.22 -0.99 -4.17
C GLY A 107 13.16 0.04 -3.06
N GLU A 108 11.97 0.52 -2.79
CA GLU A 108 11.71 1.52 -1.77
C GLU A 108 10.42 1.15 -1.04
N ILE A 109 10.40 1.35 0.26
CA ILE A 109 9.17 1.29 1.05
C ILE A 109 8.84 2.72 1.51
N GLU A 110 7.64 3.16 1.19
CA GLU A 110 7.10 4.42 1.67
C GLU A 110 6.00 4.14 2.70
N ILE A 111 6.06 4.78 3.86
CA ILE A 111 5.07 4.65 4.92
C ILE A 111 4.30 5.97 5.01
N ARG A 112 2.98 5.91 4.88
CA ARG A 112 2.11 7.09 4.97
C ARG A 112 1.02 6.88 6.01
N PRO A 113 0.97 7.71 7.06
CA PRO A 113 -0.13 7.70 8.00
C PRO A 113 -1.45 8.05 7.31
N PHE A 114 -2.54 7.41 7.74
CA PHE A 114 -3.88 7.82 7.36
C PHE A 114 -4.30 9.07 8.11
N TYR A 115 -5.18 9.85 7.50
CA TYR A 115 -5.95 10.81 8.26
C TYR A 115 -6.85 10.07 9.25
N GLU A 116 -6.84 10.54 10.47
CA GLU A 116 -7.76 10.07 11.51
C GLU A 116 -8.85 11.13 11.75
N ALA A 117 -9.91 10.74 12.46
CA ALA A 117 -11.03 11.64 12.70
C ALA A 117 -10.63 13.00 13.33
N ALA A 118 -9.61 12.98 14.19
CA ALA A 118 -9.09 14.20 14.81
C ALA A 118 -8.42 15.15 13.80
N ASP A 119 -7.80 14.62 12.75
CA ASP A 119 -7.14 15.43 11.70
C ASP A 119 -8.16 16.14 10.80
N LEU A 120 -9.39 15.63 10.75
CA LEU A 120 -10.46 16.13 9.89
C LEU A 120 -11.48 16.99 10.62
N ALA A 121 -11.30 17.26 11.92
CA ALA A 121 -12.24 17.97 12.77
C ALA A 121 -12.59 19.40 12.28
N ASP A 122 -11.66 20.05 11.54
CA ASP A 122 -11.89 21.37 10.96
C ASP A 122 -12.69 21.33 9.63
N PHE A 123 -12.85 20.16 9.03
CA PHE A 123 -13.48 19.98 7.72
C PHE A 123 -14.83 19.29 7.78
N VAL A 124 -15.07 18.49 8.79
CA VAL A 124 -16.29 17.69 8.97
C VAL A 124 -16.73 17.72 10.43
N THR A 125 -18.04 17.66 10.64
CA THR A 125 -18.59 17.62 12.00
C THR A 125 -18.39 16.25 12.66
N PRO A 126 -18.36 16.17 14.01
CA PRO A 126 -18.31 14.90 14.70
C PRO A 126 -19.49 13.96 14.33
N GLU A 127 -20.65 14.53 14.00
CA GLU A 127 -21.84 13.78 13.58
C GLU A 127 -21.64 13.13 12.21
N GLU A 128 -21.03 13.86 11.26
CA GLU A 128 -20.70 13.32 9.94
C GLU A 128 -19.63 12.21 10.03
N LEU A 129 -18.64 12.36 10.91
CA LEU A 129 -17.63 11.34 11.18
C LEU A 129 -18.24 10.09 11.86
N ALA A 130 -19.20 10.28 12.74
CA ALA A 130 -19.86 9.19 13.47
C ALA A 130 -20.89 8.45 12.61
N THR A 131 -21.32 9.00 11.48
CA THR A 131 -22.30 8.37 10.60
C THR A 131 -21.70 7.12 9.95
N PRO A 132 -22.19 5.91 10.24
CA PRO A 132 -21.67 4.69 9.64
C PRO A 132 -21.85 4.72 8.13
N ARG A 133 -20.78 4.51 7.40
CA ARG A 133 -20.88 4.28 5.95
C ARG A 133 -21.40 2.87 5.71
N THR A 134 -22.39 2.74 4.86
CA THR A 134 -23.00 1.45 4.54
C THR A 134 -22.06 0.58 3.71
N GLY A 135 -22.06 -0.75 3.99
CA GLY A 135 -21.27 -1.74 3.26
C GLY A 135 -19.85 -1.95 3.80
N GLU A 136 -19.05 -2.61 3.02
CA GLU A 136 -17.66 -2.98 3.36
C GLU A 136 -16.73 -1.78 3.58
N ARG A 137 -17.11 -0.61 3.12
CA ARG A 137 -16.34 0.63 3.27
C ARG A 137 -16.05 1.01 4.71
N GLY A 138 -16.96 0.68 5.63
CA GLY A 138 -16.78 1.00 7.05
C GLY A 138 -15.67 0.21 7.74
N LYS A 139 -15.19 -0.88 7.15
CA LYS A 139 -14.20 -1.75 7.79
C LYS A 139 -12.77 -1.21 7.76
N LEU A 140 -12.43 -0.42 6.75
CA LEU A 140 -11.09 0.15 6.62
C LEU A 140 -10.96 1.55 7.20
N GLY A 141 -12.06 2.12 7.72
CA GLY A 141 -12.08 3.41 8.38
C GLY A 141 -12.18 4.60 7.43
N VAL A 142 -11.79 5.72 7.94
CA VAL A 142 -12.00 7.05 7.38
C VAL A 142 -11.76 7.15 5.88
N ALA A 143 -12.74 7.48 5.13
CA ALA A 143 -12.65 8.26 3.88
C ALA A 143 -14.03 8.66 3.40
#